data_145b730a60bfd71cbbddc572fbc2ca0a
#
_entry.id   145b730a60bfd71cbbddc572fbc2ca0a
#
_cell.length_a   1.000
_cell.length_b   1.000
_cell.length_c   1.000
_cell.angle_alpha   90.00
_cell.angle_beta   90.00
_cell.angle_gamma   90.00
#
_symmetry.space_group_name_H-M   'P 1'
#
loop_
_entity.id
_entity.type
_entity.pdbx_description
1 polymer ?
#
loop_
_entity_poly.entity_id
_entity_poly.type
_entity_poly.pdbx_seq_one_letter_code
_entity_poly.pdbx_strand_id
1 'polypeptide(L)'
;ITTHLPSDAEGAMVCLSLFEWVIENLCKNAVDAMNGEGRIDVYMTSEKQQIYIDIKDTGKGIARKNFKTVFNPGYTTKKRGWGLGLTLAKRIIEDYHAGRIYVKDSEVGKGTTFRIELKRVV
;
A
#
# COMPACT_ATOMS: atom_id res chain seq x y z
N ILE A 1 7.83 -12.04 -3.42
CA ILE A 1 7.90 -10.73 -2.75
C ILE A 1 9.36 -10.43 -2.39
N THR A 2 9.83 -9.28 -2.83
CA THR A 2 11.17 -8.82 -2.47
C THR A 2 11.04 -7.68 -1.48
N THR A 3 11.79 -7.76 -0.38
CA THR A 3 11.73 -6.77 0.70
C THR A 3 13.05 -6.01 0.77
N HIS A 4 12.95 -4.69 0.83
CA HIS A 4 14.11 -3.79 0.89
C HIS A 4 14.03 -2.97 2.19
N LEU A 5 14.76 -3.41 3.22
CA LEU A 5 14.77 -2.76 4.52
C LEU A 5 16.08 -2.03 4.76
N PRO A 6 16.05 -0.86 5.39
CA PRO A 6 17.28 -0.19 5.80
C PRO A 6 17.97 -0.98 6.92
N SER A 7 19.29 -0.86 7.01
CA SER A 7 20.06 -1.57 8.03
C SER A 7 19.76 -1.08 9.46
N ASP A 8 19.29 0.16 9.59
CA ASP A 8 18.98 0.79 10.86
C ASP A 8 17.48 1.09 10.96
N ALA A 9 16.64 0.16 10.55
CA ALA A 9 15.19 0.34 10.58
C ALA A 9 14.70 0.74 11.97
N GLU A 10 14.00 1.86 12.03
CA GLU A 10 13.40 2.38 13.25
C GLU A 10 11.91 2.10 13.27
N GLY A 11 11.39 1.78 14.44
CA GLY A 11 9.98 1.46 14.58
C GLY A 11 9.06 2.67 14.45
N ALA A 12 7.88 2.42 13.95
CA ALA A 12 6.73 3.30 14.09
C ALA A 12 5.79 2.68 15.10
N MET A 13 4.96 3.49 15.75
CA MET A 13 3.95 2.98 16.66
C MET A 13 2.80 2.40 15.82
N VAL A 14 2.64 1.10 15.85
CA VAL A 14 1.60 0.43 15.07
C VAL A 14 0.87 -0.62 15.89
N CYS A 15 -0.41 -0.85 15.58
CA CYS A 15 -1.12 -2.02 16.02
C CYS A 15 -0.76 -3.15 15.06
N LEU A 16 0.05 -4.08 15.51
CA LEU A 16 0.63 -5.11 14.66
C LEU A 16 -0.40 -5.89 13.84
N SER A 17 -1.47 -6.34 14.47
CA SER A 17 -2.51 -7.12 13.78
C SER A 17 -3.17 -6.34 12.65
N LEU A 18 -3.52 -5.08 12.92
CA LEU A 18 -4.16 -4.22 11.93
C LEU A 18 -3.19 -3.88 10.81
N PHE A 19 -1.94 -3.60 11.17
CA PHE A 19 -0.93 -3.25 10.18
C PHE A 19 -0.61 -4.43 9.26
N GLU A 20 -0.48 -5.63 9.81
CA GLU A 20 -0.29 -6.84 9.02
C GLU A 20 -1.44 -7.04 8.03
N TRP A 21 -2.66 -6.81 8.47
CA TRP A 21 -3.83 -6.92 7.61
C TRP A 21 -3.75 -5.94 6.42
N VAL A 22 -3.30 -4.70 6.67
CA VAL A 22 -3.11 -3.70 5.62
C VAL A 22 -2.10 -4.19 4.59
N ILE A 23 -0.94 -4.66 5.05
CA ILE A 23 0.11 -5.13 4.16
C ILE A 23 -0.37 -6.34 3.33
N GLU A 24 -1.01 -7.29 3.97
CA GLU A 24 -1.57 -8.45 3.27
C GLU A 24 -2.59 -8.04 2.21
N ASN A 25 -3.44 -7.09 2.54
CA ASN A 25 -4.47 -6.62 1.63
C ASN A 25 -3.87 -5.91 0.40
N LEU A 26 -2.84 -5.09 0.62
CA LEU A 26 -2.15 -4.43 -0.48
C LEU A 26 -1.42 -5.45 -1.37
N CYS A 27 -0.82 -6.46 -0.77
CA CYS A 27 -0.16 -7.53 -1.52
C CYS A 27 -1.16 -8.36 -2.33
N LYS A 28 -2.34 -8.66 -1.77
CA LYS A 28 -3.40 -9.35 -2.51
C LYS A 28 -3.87 -8.52 -3.71
N ASN A 29 -4.04 -7.22 -3.52
CA ASN A 29 -4.41 -6.33 -4.61
C ASN A 29 -3.34 -6.32 -5.70
N ALA A 30 -2.07 -6.35 -5.31
CA ALA A 30 -0.97 -6.40 -6.26
C ALA A 30 -1.00 -7.70 -7.07
N VAL A 31 -1.20 -8.84 -6.41
CA VAL A 31 -1.31 -10.14 -7.07
C VAL A 31 -2.47 -10.14 -8.08
N ASP A 32 -3.61 -9.60 -7.68
CA ASP A 32 -4.78 -9.50 -8.57
C ASP A 32 -4.49 -8.59 -9.77
N ALA A 33 -3.82 -7.48 -9.55
CA ALA A 33 -3.47 -6.54 -10.62
C ALA A 33 -2.49 -7.13 -11.62
N MET A 34 -1.72 -8.12 -11.20
CA MET A 34 -0.75 -8.83 -12.04
C MET A 34 -1.30 -10.14 -12.62
N ASN A 35 -2.55 -10.48 -12.35
CA ASN A 35 -3.15 -11.76 -12.74
C ASN A 35 -2.34 -12.96 -12.24
N GLY A 36 -1.78 -12.85 -11.05
CA GLY A 36 -0.98 -13.91 -10.43
C GLY A 36 0.45 -14.03 -10.92
N GLU A 37 0.85 -13.25 -11.93
CA GLU A 37 2.20 -13.26 -12.47
C GLU A 37 2.82 -11.88 -12.42
N GLY A 38 4.02 -11.78 -11.86
CA GLY A 38 4.73 -10.52 -11.78
C GLY A 38 5.59 -10.43 -10.56
N ARG A 39 5.96 -9.20 -10.23
CA ARG A 39 6.88 -8.93 -9.14
C ARG A 39 6.29 -7.92 -8.16
N ILE A 40 6.46 -8.19 -6.87
CA ILE A 40 6.13 -7.26 -5.81
C ILE A 40 7.40 -6.95 -5.05
N ASP A 41 7.72 -5.66 -4.94
CA ASP A 41 8.83 -5.17 -4.13
C ASP A 41 8.28 -4.32 -3.00
N VAL A 42 8.75 -4.56 -1.79
CA VAL A 42 8.41 -3.78 -0.61
C VAL A 42 9.64 -3.02 -0.15
N TYR A 43 9.55 -1.70 -0.14
CA TYR A 43 10.64 -0.81 0.28
C TYR A 43 10.25 -0.13 1.58
N MET A 44 11.19 -0.04 2.50
CA MET A 44 11.02 0.72 3.72
C MET A 44 12.14 1.76 3.81
N THR A 45 11.74 3.02 3.97
CA THR A 45 12.67 4.15 4.05
C THR A 45 12.38 4.95 5.31
N SER A 46 13.40 5.27 6.09
CA SER A 46 13.28 6.10 7.28
C SER A 46 13.84 7.49 7.02
N GLU A 47 13.09 8.50 7.41
CA GLU A 47 13.53 9.88 7.46
C GLU A 47 13.41 10.39 8.90
N LYS A 48 13.78 11.66 9.15
CA LYS A 48 13.80 12.19 10.52
C LYS A 48 12.48 12.02 11.26
N GLN A 49 11.37 12.30 10.60
CA GLN A 49 10.05 12.33 11.22
C GLN A 49 9.06 11.34 10.62
N GLN A 50 9.45 10.66 9.57
CA GLN A 50 8.55 9.79 8.80
C GLN A 50 9.20 8.46 8.49
N ILE A 51 8.36 7.42 8.43
CA ILE A 51 8.74 6.14 7.85
C ILE A 51 7.83 5.93 6.65
N TYR A 52 8.42 5.56 5.53
CA TYR A 52 7.70 5.29 4.29
C TYR A 52 7.78 3.81 3.98
N ILE A 53 6.65 3.21 3.67
CA ILE A 53 6.58 1.83 3.21
C ILE A 53 5.94 1.86 1.84
N ASP A 54 6.71 1.45 0.84
CA ASP A 54 6.26 1.42 -0.55
C ASP A 54 6.06 -0.02 -0.99
N ILE A 55 4.89 -0.30 -1.56
CA ILE A 55 4.56 -1.60 -2.12
C ILE A 55 4.39 -1.40 -3.61
N LYS A 56 5.34 -1.92 -4.37
CA LYS A 56 5.41 -1.75 -5.82
C LYS A 56 5.09 -3.07 -6.51
N ASP A 57 4.16 -3.01 -7.45
CA ASP A 57 3.84 -4.16 -8.29
C ASP A 57 4.08 -3.86 -9.76
N THR A 58 4.08 -4.92 -10.58
CA THR A 58 4.24 -4.82 -12.03
C THR A 58 2.92 -5.12 -12.74
N GLY A 59 1.80 -4.75 -12.12
CA GLY A 59 0.47 -5.07 -12.62
C GLY A 59 -0.06 -4.10 -13.67
N LYS A 60 -1.38 -4.08 -13.77
CA LYS A 60 -2.08 -3.30 -14.81
C LYS A 60 -1.97 -1.79 -14.64
N GLY A 61 -1.62 -1.32 -13.45
CA GLY A 61 -1.53 0.10 -13.16
C GLY A 61 -2.88 0.75 -12.91
N ILE A 62 -2.83 2.02 -12.51
CA ILE A 62 -4.01 2.82 -12.19
C ILE A 62 -3.89 4.14 -12.94
N ALA A 63 -4.92 4.54 -13.64
CA ALA A 63 -4.95 5.84 -14.32
C ALA A 63 -4.90 6.96 -13.27
N ARG A 64 -4.17 8.01 -13.56
CA ARG A 64 -3.94 9.12 -12.61
C ARG A 64 -5.24 9.71 -12.06
N LYS A 65 -6.27 9.80 -12.86
CA LYS A 65 -7.59 10.29 -12.44
C LYS A 65 -8.21 9.43 -11.34
N ASN A 66 -7.77 8.20 -11.20
CA ASN A 66 -8.31 7.24 -10.23
C ASN A 66 -7.44 7.07 -8.98
N PHE A 67 -6.34 7.81 -8.85
CA PHE A 67 -5.43 7.67 -7.71
C PHE A 67 -6.13 7.83 -6.36
N LYS A 68 -7.08 8.73 -6.26
CA LYS A 68 -7.87 8.92 -5.03
C LYS A 68 -9.11 8.04 -5.01
N THR A 69 -9.70 7.83 -6.16
CA THR A 69 -10.95 7.08 -6.31
C THR A 69 -10.81 5.62 -5.89
N VAL A 70 -9.63 5.03 -6.06
CA VAL A 70 -9.41 3.62 -5.70
C VAL A 70 -9.66 3.33 -4.22
N PHE A 71 -9.63 4.37 -3.36
CA PHE A 71 -9.92 4.21 -1.94
C PHE A 71 -11.39 4.39 -1.59
N ASN A 72 -12.23 4.73 -2.55
CA ASN A 72 -13.66 4.90 -2.30
C ASN A 72 -14.34 3.56 -2.09
N PRO A 73 -15.33 3.50 -1.16
CA PRO A 73 -16.08 2.26 -0.94
C PRO A 73 -16.71 1.77 -2.24
N GLY A 74 -16.62 0.47 -2.48
CA GLY A 74 -17.20 -0.17 -3.65
C GLY A 74 -16.37 -0.06 -4.92
N TYR A 75 -15.27 0.69 -4.92
CA TYR A 75 -14.40 0.73 -6.10
C TYR A 75 -13.70 -0.61 -6.28
N THR A 76 -13.93 -1.26 -7.39
CA THR A 76 -13.23 -2.49 -7.73
C THR A 76 -13.32 -2.75 -9.23
N THR A 77 -12.23 -3.30 -9.79
CA THR A 77 -12.19 -3.81 -11.15
C THR A 77 -12.18 -5.33 -11.14
N LYS A 78 -12.33 -5.94 -9.98
CA LYS A 78 -12.32 -7.39 -9.80
C LYS A 78 -13.72 -7.95 -9.99
N LYS A 79 -13.81 -9.16 -10.55
CA LYS A 79 -15.09 -9.88 -10.64
C LYS A 79 -15.56 -10.33 -9.26
N ARG A 80 -14.63 -10.56 -8.33
CA ARG A 80 -14.89 -10.94 -6.94
C ARG A 80 -14.31 -9.90 -6.05
N GLY A 81 -14.98 -9.62 -4.95
CA GLY A 81 -14.53 -8.65 -3.97
C GLY A 81 -15.58 -7.59 -3.77
N TRP A 82 -15.51 -6.96 -2.64
CA TRP A 82 -16.49 -5.98 -2.21
C TRP A 82 -16.04 -4.55 -2.45
N GLY A 83 -14.81 -4.35 -2.96
CA GLY A 83 -14.25 -3.02 -3.16
C GLY A 83 -14.00 -2.28 -1.86
N LEU A 84 -13.83 -2.99 -0.75
CA LEU A 84 -13.65 -2.39 0.58
C LEU A 84 -12.23 -2.50 1.11
N GLY A 85 -11.38 -3.32 0.47
CA GLY A 85 -10.02 -3.56 0.96
C GLY A 85 -9.19 -2.30 1.11
N LEU A 86 -9.12 -1.48 0.06
CA LEU A 86 -8.36 -0.24 0.11
C LEU A 86 -9.02 0.81 1.00
N THR A 87 -10.35 0.84 1.05
CA THR A 87 -11.08 1.73 1.95
C THR A 87 -10.74 1.45 3.40
N LEU A 88 -10.76 0.17 3.78
CA LEU A 88 -10.42 -0.25 5.15
C LEU A 88 -8.95 -0.03 5.45
N ALA A 89 -8.06 -0.31 4.49
CA ALA A 89 -6.63 -0.05 4.66
C ALA A 89 -6.37 1.42 4.95
N LYS A 90 -7.02 2.31 4.21
CA LYS A 90 -6.90 3.75 4.42
C LYS A 90 -7.38 4.15 5.81
N ARG A 91 -8.54 3.63 6.23
CA ARG A 91 -9.07 3.90 7.56
C ARG A 91 -8.12 3.44 8.66
N ILE A 92 -7.57 2.25 8.54
CA ILE A 92 -6.64 1.71 9.51
C ILE A 92 -5.39 2.59 9.61
N ILE A 93 -4.81 2.97 8.49
CA ILE A 93 -3.60 3.80 8.49
C ILE A 93 -3.89 5.21 9.01
N GLU A 94 -4.97 5.83 8.55
CA GLU A 94 -5.25 7.23 8.90
C GLU A 94 -5.89 7.39 10.27
N ASP A 95 -6.86 6.55 10.62
CA ASP A 95 -7.60 6.70 11.88
C ASP A 95 -6.87 6.07 13.07
N TYR A 96 -6.26 4.90 12.89
CA TYR A 96 -5.61 4.18 13.99
C TYR A 96 -4.11 4.43 14.12
N HIS A 97 -3.47 4.85 13.04
CA HIS A 97 -2.02 5.05 13.05
C HIS A 97 -1.60 6.49 12.78
N ALA A 98 -2.57 7.39 12.57
CA ALA A 98 -2.32 8.80 12.26
C ALA A 98 -1.36 8.98 11.09
N GLY A 99 -1.40 8.05 10.14
CA GLY A 99 -0.56 8.07 8.97
C GLY A 99 -1.32 8.46 7.71
N ARG A 100 -0.74 8.14 6.57
CA ARG A 100 -1.35 8.37 5.27
C ARG A 100 -1.08 7.17 4.37
N ILE A 101 -2.03 6.87 3.48
CA ILE A 101 -1.84 5.88 2.43
C ILE A 101 -2.34 6.48 1.12
N TYR A 102 -1.58 6.31 0.06
CA TYR A 102 -1.93 6.84 -1.25
C TYR A 102 -1.18 6.12 -2.37
N VAL A 103 -1.64 6.36 -3.60
CA VAL A 103 -0.91 5.91 -4.78
C VAL A 103 0.21 6.91 -5.02
N LYS A 104 1.45 6.49 -4.79
CA LYS A 104 2.61 7.33 -5.01
C LYS A 104 2.89 7.51 -6.49
N ASP A 105 2.78 6.42 -7.24
CA ASP A 105 3.11 6.38 -8.64
C ASP A 105 2.42 5.20 -9.29
N SER A 106 1.99 5.38 -10.53
CA SER A 106 1.40 4.29 -11.30
C SER A 106 1.42 4.65 -12.77
N GLU A 107 1.59 3.65 -13.60
CA GLU A 107 1.52 3.78 -15.04
C GLU A 107 0.72 2.61 -15.59
N VAL A 108 -0.33 2.91 -16.35
CA VAL A 108 -1.18 1.89 -16.96
C VAL A 108 -0.32 0.96 -17.83
N GLY A 109 -0.44 -0.34 -17.58
CA GLY A 109 0.32 -1.36 -18.27
C GLY A 109 1.69 -1.64 -17.68
N LYS A 110 2.12 -0.90 -16.67
CA LYS A 110 3.46 -1.08 -16.06
C LYS A 110 3.45 -1.41 -14.58
N GLY A 111 2.50 -0.88 -13.82
CA GLY A 111 2.39 -1.21 -12.42
C GLY A 111 2.06 -0.02 -11.53
N THR A 112 2.02 -0.28 -10.23
CA THR A 112 1.60 0.69 -9.22
C THR A 112 2.49 0.62 -8.01
N THR A 113 2.76 1.78 -7.40
CA THR A 113 3.39 1.87 -6.09
C THR A 113 2.43 2.54 -5.13
N PHE A 114 2.02 1.81 -4.09
CA PHE A 114 1.29 2.36 -2.96
C PHE A 114 2.29 2.75 -1.89
N ARG A 115 2.08 3.92 -1.29
CA ARG A 115 2.94 4.40 -0.20
C ARG A 115 2.14 4.56 1.07
N ILE A 116 2.69 4.04 2.17
CA ILE A 116 2.20 4.26 3.52
C ILE A 116 3.20 5.17 4.22
N GLU A 117 2.71 6.27 4.78
CA GLU A 117 3.51 7.18 5.61
C GLU A 117 3.11 7.02 7.05
N LEU A 118 4.08 6.79 7.92
CA LEU A 118 3.87 6.70 9.36
C LEU A 118 4.80 7.67 10.06
N LYS A 119 4.38 8.18 11.21
CA LYS A 119 5.25 9.01 12.04
C LYS A 119 6.33 8.13 12.66
N ARG A 120 7.55 8.59 12.58
CA ARG A 120 8.67 7.90 13.22
C ARG A 120 8.65 8.18 14.71
N VAL A 121 8.72 7.11 15.50
CA VAL A 121 8.84 7.20 16.96
C VAL A 121 10.32 7.07 17.28
N VAL A 122 10.86 8.09 17.91
CA VAL A 122 12.30 8.17 18.24
C VAL A 122 12.52 7.83 19.70
#